data_72b0b0cbdb5f34ff417ba1fa82f51038
#
_entry.id   72b0b0cbdb5f34ff417ba1fa82f51038
#
_cell.length_a   1.000
_cell.length_b   1.000
_cell.length_c   1.000
_cell.angle_alpha   90.00
_cell.angle_beta   90.00
_cell.angle_gamma   90.00
#
_symmetry.space_group_name_H-M   'P 1'
#
loop_
_entity.id
_entity.type
_entity.pdbx_description
1 polymer ?
#
loop_
_entity_poly.entity_id
_entity_poly.type
_entity_poly.pdbx_seq_one_letter_code
_entity_poly.pdbx_strand_id
1 'polypeptide(L)'
;AASLTLPPMNAFLRLLILLASLSFTATAAAAGTLLVFGDSLSAGYGIRQEAAWPSLLQKRLAEKRVDYSVVNASISGETTAGGRSRIAEAIGRQRPSIVIIALGANDGLRGLPVPAMKENLTAMIRAARTAKARVVLVGMRLPPNYGPYADEFHKAYAELARSEKVALV
;
A
#
# COMPACT_ATOMS: atom_id res chain seq x y z
N ALA A 1 -55.58 39.20 12.06
CA ALA A 1 -54.46 38.43 11.59
C ALA A 1 -53.54 39.31 10.71
N ALA A 2 -52.38 39.72 11.24
CA ALA A 2 -51.44 40.55 10.50
C ALA A 2 -50.55 39.59 9.66
N SER A 3 -50.63 39.70 8.33
CA SER A 3 -49.75 38.96 7.43
C SER A 3 -48.38 39.68 7.38
N LEU A 4 -47.35 39.02 7.88
CA LEU A 4 -45.95 39.45 7.74
C LEU A 4 -45.50 39.19 6.29
N THR A 5 -45.52 40.23 5.46
CA THR A 5 -44.93 40.15 4.13
C THR A 5 -43.45 40.56 4.23
N LEU A 6 -42.58 39.62 3.95
CA LEU A 6 -41.14 39.92 3.86
C LEU A 6 -40.89 40.85 2.66
N PRO A 7 -39.98 41.84 2.79
CA PRO A 7 -39.66 42.73 1.69
C PRO A 7 -38.98 41.97 0.54
N PRO A 8 -39.20 42.39 -0.73
CA PRO A 8 -38.59 41.72 -1.86
C PRO A 8 -37.08 41.87 -1.81
N MET A 9 -36.41 40.70 -1.71
CA MET A 9 -34.97 40.59 -1.67
C MET A 9 -34.38 41.09 -3.01
N ASN A 10 -33.47 42.08 -2.97
CA ASN A 10 -32.92 42.68 -4.17
C ASN A 10 -32.05 41.67 -4.95
N ALA A 11 -31.88 41.90 -6.25
CA ALA A 11 -31.15 40.97 -7.15
C ALA A 11 -29.71 40.71 -6.70
N PHE A 12 -29.07 41.69 -6.07
CA PHE A 12 -27.68 41.58 -5.55
C PHE A 12 -27.58 40.60 -4.39
N LEU A 13 -28.52 40.61 -3.46
CA LEU A 13 -28.56 39.68 -2.31
C LEU A 13 -28.89 38.26 -2.77
N ARG A 14 -29.74 38.07 -3.80
CA ARG A 14 -30.01 36.76 -4.42
C ARG A 14 -28.75 36.20 -5.10
N LEU A 15 -27.99 37.05 -5.78
CA LEU A 15 -26.73 36.68 -6.44
C LEU A 15 -25.65 36.27 -5.41
N LEU A 16 -25.54 36.98 -4.28
CA LEU A 16 -24.64 36.64 -3.19
C LEU A 16 -24.97 35.30 -2.53
N ILE A 17 -26.27 35.00 -2.32
CA ILE A 17 -26.71 33.72 -1.76
C ILE A 17 -26.43 32.57 -2.76
N LEU A 18 -26.66 32.79 -4.06
CA LEU A 18 -26.31 31.82 -5.11
C LEU A 18 -24.82 31.57 -5.22
N LEU A 19 -23.97 32.59 -5.10
CA LEU A 19 -22.51 32.47 -5.09
C LEU A 19 -21.98 31.80 -3.81
N ALA A 20 -22.61 32.02 -2.66
CA ALA A 20 -22.28 31.38 -1.39
C ALA A 20 -22.65 29.87 -1.35
N SER A 21 -23.66 29.46 -2.11
CA SER A 21 -24.03 28.04 -2.20
C SER A 21 -23.15 27.20 -3.15
N LEU A 22 -22.30 27.82 -3.99
CA LEU A 22 -21.41 27.12 -4.92
C LEU A 22 -20.05 26.70 -4.34
N SER A 23 -19.76 27.01 -3.08
CA SER A 23 -18.37 26.91 -2.55
C SER A 23 -18.11 25.83 -1.52
N PHE A 24 -18.96 24.83 -1.35
CA PHE A 24 -18.66 23.70 -0.44
C PHE A 24 -18.84 22.35 -1.12
N THR A 25 -18.12 22.13 -2.22
CA THR A 25 -17.74 20.75 -2.55
C THR A 25 -16.57 20.40 -1.64
N ALA A 26 -16.85 19.90 -0.44
CA ALA A 26 -15.88 19.12 0.31
C ALA A 26 -15.49 17.97 -0.60
N THR A 27 -14.31 18.07 -1.24
CA THR A 27 -13.68 16.90 -1.84
C THR A 27 -13.43 15.94 -0.69
N ALA A 28 -14.34 14.96 -0.50
CA ALA A 28 -14.05 13.80 0.29
C ALA A 28 -12.70 13.28 -0.27
N ALA A 29 -11.65 13.40 0.52
CA ALA A 29 -10.36 12.80 0.15
C ALA A 29 -10.68 11.34 -0.15
N ALA A 30 -10.48 10.92 -1.39
CA ALA A 30 -10.73 9.54 -1.78
C ALA A 30 -9.91 8.66 -0.84
N ALA A 31 -10.57 7.69 -0.20
CA ALA A 31 -9.91 6.71 0.66
C ALA A 31 -8.67 6.19 -0.06
N GLY A 32 -7.50 6.29 0.57
CA GLY A 32 -6.26 5.84 -0.04
C GLY A 32 -6.26 4.32 -0.20
N THR A 33 -5.72 3.79 -1.29
CA THR A 33 -5.51 2.34 -1.43
C THR A 33 -4.11 1.98 -0.93
N LEU A 34 -4.06 1.00 -0.02
CA LEU A 34 -2.85 0.35 0.45
C LEU A 34 -2.78 -1.05 -0.17
N LEU A 35 -1.82 -1.26 -1.06
CA LEU A 35 -1.61 -2.54 -1.73
C LEU A 35 -0.60 -3.37 -0.94
N VAL A 36 -1.01 -4.55 -0.47
CA VAL A 36 -0.12 -5.57 0.06
C VAL A 36 0.29 -6.49 -1.09
N PHE A 37 1.59 -6.60 -1.31
CA PHE A 37 2.17 -7.35 -2.41
C PHE A 37 3.23 -8.30 -1.86
N GLY A 38 2.83 -9.55 -1.65
CA GLY A 38 3.61 -10.54 -0.92
C GLY A 38 3.39 -11.97 -1.38
N ASP A 39 3.84 -12.90 -0.56
CA ASP A 39 3.74 -14.34 -0.75
C ASP A 39 2.70 -14.99 0.19
N SER A 40 2.89 -16.27 0.53
CA SER A 40 1.99 -17.03 1.41
C SER A 40 1.84 -16.42 2.82
N LEU A 41 2.88 -15.75 3.33
CA LEU A 41 2.84 -15.11 4.66
C LEU A 41 1.84 -13.95 4.67
N SER A 42 1.65 -13.29 3.54
CA SER A 42 0.70 -12.20 3.38
C SER A 42 -0.64 -12.67 2.80
N ALA A 43 -0.64 -13.75 2.00
CA ALA A 43 -1.86 -14.33 1.45
C ALA A 43 -2.76 -15.00 2.50
N GLY A 44 -2.23 -15.26 3.72
CA GLY A 44 -2.98 -15.98 4.76
C GLY A 44 -3.05 -17.49 4.51
N TYR A 45 -2.01 -18.06 3.88
CA TYR A 45 -1.96 -19.50 3.61
C TYR A 45 -2.06 -20.32 4.92
N GLY A 46 -2.99 -21.28 4.95
CA GLY A 46 -3.17 -22.17 6.08
C GLY A 46 -3.92 -21.58 7.29
N ILE A 47 -4.38 -20.34 7.21
CA ILE A 47 -5.17 -19.69 8.26
C ILE A 47 -6.45 -19.07 7.68
N ARG A 48 -7.41 -18.75 8.54
CA ARG A 48 -8.61 -18.01 8.12
C ARG A 48 -8.21 -16.60 7.65
N GLN A 49 -8.84 -16.11 6.59
CA GLN A 49 -8.53 -14.81 5.98
C GLN A 49 -8.65 -13.64 6.97
N GLU A 50 -9.60 -13.72 7.93
CA GLU A 50 -9.79 -12.68 8.95
C GLU A 50 -8.61 -12.62 9.94
N ALA A 51 -7.86 -13.71 10.08
CA ALA A 51 -6.68 -13.81 10.94
C ALA A 51 -5.38 -13.44 10.19
N ALA A 52 -5.42 -13.29 8.87
CA ALA A 52 -4.27 -12.85 8.08
C ALA A 52 -3.93 -11.38 8.39
N TRP A 53 -2.62 -11.09 8.50
CA TRP A 53 -2.19 -9.75 8.90
C TRP A 53 -2.71 -8.59 8.01
N PRO A 54 -2.94 -8.75 6.67
CA PRO A 54 -3.54 -7.68 5.89
C PRO A 54 -4.98 -7.35 6.32
N SER A 55 -5.77 -8.37 6.71
CA SER A 55 -7.12 -8.17 7.25
C SER A 55 -7.09 -7.51 8.63
N LEU A 56 -6.14 -7.91 9.47
CA LEU A 56 -5.91 -7.26 10.77
C LEU A 56 -5.45 -5.81 10.61
N LEU A 57 -4.63 -5.52 9.61
CA LEU A 57 -4.23 -4.16 9.26
C LEU A 57 -5.45 -3.32 8.85
N GLN A 58 -6.32 -3.85 7.99
CA GLN A 58 -7.56 -3.15 7.60
C GLN A 58 -8.42 -2.82 8.82
N LYS A 59 -8.60 -3.78 9.72
CA LYS A 59 -9.34 -3.57 10.98
C LYS A 59 -8.68 -2.47 11.82
N ARG A 60 -7.36 -2.52 11.97
CA ARG A 60 -6.59 -1.55 12.76
C ARG A 60 -6.68 -0.13 12.19
N LEU A 61 -6.64 0.02 10.86
CA LEU A 61 -6.82 1.31 10.20
C LEU A 61 -8.22 1.87 10.47
N ALA A 62 -9.26 1.05 10.36
CA ALA A 62 -10.63 1.45 10.67
C ALA A 62 -10.81 1.88 12.14
N GLU A 63 -10.27 1.13 13.10
CA GLU A 63 -10.28 1.47 14.53
C GLU A 63 -9.60 2.82 14.80
N LYS A 64 -8.52 3.11 14.07
CA LYS A 64 -7.77 4.37 14.16
C LYS A 64 -8.37 5.50 13.33
N ARG A 65 -9.48 5.26 12.63
CA ARG A 65 -10.13 6.21 11.71
C ARG A 65 -9.15 6.74 10.65
N VAL A 66 -8.25 5.87 10.19
CA VAL A 66 -7.33 6.15 9.09
C VAL A 66 -7.98 5.66 7.80
N ASP A 67 -8.28 6.58 6.91
CA ASP A 67 -9.08 6.32 5.71
C ASP A 67 -8.22 5.67 4.60
N TYR A 68 -7.98 4.37 4.76
CA TYR A 68 -7.29 3.51 3.79
C TYR A 68 -8.03 2.20 3.60
N SER A 69 -8.12 1.77 2.34
CA SER A 69 -8.58 0.44 1.97
C SER A 69 -7.38 -0.46 1.70
N VAL A 70 -7.32 -1.61 2.37
CA VAL A 70 -6.24 -2.60 2.17
C VAL A 70 -6.64 -3.58 1.08
N VAL A 71 -5.87 -3.62 0.00
CA VAL A 71 -6.00 -4.62 -1.07
C VAL A 71 -4.85 -5.61 -0.95
N ASN A 72 -5.17 -6.88 -0.74
CA ASN A 72 -4.17 -7.94 -0.68
C ASN A 72 -4.03 -8.63 -2.05
N ALA A 73 -2.90 -8.40 -2.72
CA ALA A 73 -2.55 -9.01 -4.01
C ALA A 73 -1.40 -10.03 -3.85
N SER A 74 -1.27 -10.64 -2.68
CA SER A 74 -0.24 -11.63 -2.39
C SER A 74 -0.59 -12.99 -2.99
N ILE A 75 0.43 -13.72 -3.45
CA ILE A 75 0.29 -15.06 -4.04
C ILE A 75 1.20 -16.03 -3.31
N SER A 76 0.63 -17.14 -2.82
CA SER A 76 1.41 -18.18 -2.15
C SER A 76 2.49 -18.77 -3.05
N GLY A 77 3.71 -18.94 -2.52
CA GLY A 77 4.85 -19.48 -3.25
C GLY A 77 5.58 -18.46 -4.15
N GLU A 78 5.13 -17.20 -4.18
CA GLU A 78 5.70 -16.15 -5.01
C GLU A 78 7.15 -15.85 -4.64
N THR A 79 8.00 -15.74 -5.67
CA THR A 79 9.37 -15.23 -5.57
C THR A 79 9.44 -13.76 -5.97
N THR A 80 10.58 -13.13 -5.72
CA THR A 80 10.79 -11.75 -6.18
C THR A 80 10.77 -11.63 -7.71
N ALA A 81 11.17 -12.65 -8.45
CA ALA A 81 11.10 -12.68 -9.92
C ALA A 81 9.64 -12.70 -10.40
N GLY A 82 8.78 -13.54 -9.81
CA GLY A 82 7.35 -13.56 -10.10
C GLY A 82 6.70 -12.23 -9.74
N GLY A 83 6.99 -11.69 -8.55
CA GLY A 83 6.51 -10.38 -8.13
C GLY A 83 6.89 -9.27 -9.10
N ARG A 84 8.16 -9.23 -9.57
CA ARG A 84 8.62 -8.25 -10.57
C ARG A 84 7.80 -8.31 -11.86
N SER A 85 7.42 -9.49 -12.32
CA SER A 85 6.68 -9.65 -13.59
C SER A 85 5.26 -9.10 -13.54
N ARG A 86 4.60 -9.09 -12.36
CA ARG A 86 3.18 -8.74 -12.24
C ARG A 86 2.89 -7.43 -11.48
N ILE A 87 3.91 -6.81 -10.85
CA ILE A 87 3.66 -5.63 -10.01
C ILE A 87 3.09 -4.44 -10.79
N ALA A 88 3.51 -4.23 -12.03
CA ALA A 88 3.02 -3.13 -12.85
C ALA A 88 1.51 -3.23 -13.10
N GLU A 89 1.01 -4.45 -13.38
CA GLU A 89 -0.41 -4.71 -13.54
C GLU A 89 -1.19 -4.47 -12.24
N ALA A 90 -0.67 -4.97 -11.11
CA ALA A 90 -1.30 -4.78 -9.80
C ALA A 90 -1.42 -3.29 -9.44
N ILE A 91 -0.37 -2.51 -9.67
CA ILE A 91 -0.37 -1.07 -9.46
C ILE A 91 -1.37 -0.37 -10.40
N GLY A 92 -1.38 -0.72 -11.68
CA GLY A 92 -2.29 -0.15 -12.67
C GLY A 92 -3.76 -0.37 -12.34
N ARG A 93 -4.09 -1.56 -11.85
CA ARG A 93 -5.47 -1.91 -11.42
C ARG A 93 -5.89 -1.20 -10.14
N GLN A 94 -5.01 -1.19 -9.13
CA GLN A 94 -5.39 -0.76 -7.78
C GLN A 94 -5.10 0.73 -7.52
N ARG A 95 -4.24 1.36 -8.32
CA ARG A 95 -3.80 2.76 -8.17
C ARG A 95 -3.46 3.12 -6.73
N PRO A 96 -2.60 2.31 -6.06
CA PRO A 96 -2.35 2.47 -4.64
C PRO A 96 -1.58 3.75 -4.35
N SER A 97 -1.86 4.37 -3.22
CA SER A 97 -1.03 5.44 -2.65
C SER A 97 0.12 4.90 -1.78
N ILE A 98 -0.01 3.65 -1.32
CA ILE A 98 1.02 2.93 -0.56
C ILE A 98 1.11 1.50 -1.10
N VAL A 99 2.34 1.01 -1.30
CA VAL A 99 2.63 -0.39 -1.62
C VAL A 99 3.49 -0.98 -0.51
N ILE A 100 3.02 -2.04 0.12
CA ILE A 100 3.81 -2.86 1.04
C ILE A 100 4.36 -4.05 0.24
N ILE A 101 5.67 -4.11 0.06
CA ILE A 101 6.36 -5.22 -0.62
C ILE A 101 6.85 -6.19 0.46
N ALA A 102 6.25 -7.38 0.52
CA ALA A 102 6.55 -8.43 1.47
C ALA A 102 6.93 -9.72 0.73
N LEU A 103 8.03 -9.67 -0.03
CA LEU A 103 8.56 -10.75 -0.87
C LEU A 103 10.03 -11.03 -0.60
N GLY A 104 10.45 -12.24 -0.96
CA GLY A 104 11.83 -12.72 -0.86
C GLY A 104 11.97 -13.98 0.00
N ALA A 105 10.98 -14.31 0.85
CA ALA A 105 11.07 -15.53 1.66
C ALA A 105 11.26 -16.79 0.80
N ASN A 106 10.52 -16.90 -0.31
CA ASN A 106 10.66 -18.04 -1.22
C ASN A 106 11.99 -18.04 -1.99
N ASP A 107 12.55 -16.87 -2.27
CA ASP A 107 13.92 -16.76 -2.81
C ASP A 107 14.94 -17.31 -1.81
N GLY A 108 14.86 -16.85 -0.56
CA GLY A 108 15.75 -17.28 0.50
C GLY A 108 15.64 -18.76 0.83
N LEU A 109 14.43 -19.29 1.00
CA LEU A 109 14.18 -20.71 1.31
C LEU A 109 14.67 -21.64 0.19
N ARG A 110 14.71 -21.16 -1.05
CA ARG A 110 15.22 -21.91 -2.21
C ARG A 110 16.71 -21.67 -2.47
N GLY A 111 17.39 -20.86 -1.65
CA GLY A 111 18.81 -20.54 -1.84
C GLY A 111 19.08 -19.77 -3.14
N LEU A 112 18.13 -18.97 -3.62
CA LEU A 112 18.34 -18.18 -4.83
C LEU A 112 19.35 -17.05 -4.59
N PRO A 113 20.04 -16.57 -5.63
CA PRO A 113 21.07 -15.53 -5.46
C PRO A 113 20.50 -14.24 -4.86
N VAL A 114 21.06 -13.80 -3.74
CA VAL A 114 20.66 -12.54 -3.06
C VAL A 114 20.77 -11.32 -3.98
N PRO A 115 21.79 -11.18 -4.85
CA PRO A 115 21.85 -10.09 -5.82
C PRO A 115 20.63 -10.04 -6.75
N ALA A 116 20.17 -11.18 -7.26
CA ALA A 116 18.98 -11.24 -8.12
C ALA A 116 17.70 -10.84 -7.38
N MET A 117 17.54 -11.28 -6.12
CA MET A 117 16.46 -10.83 -5.24
C MET A 117 16.50 -9.30 -5.07
N LYS A 118 17.66 -8.71 -4.79
CA LYS A 118 17.81 -7.26 -4.65
C LYS A 118 17.42 -6.51 -5.93
N GLU A 119 17.83 -6.97 -7.09
CA GLU A 119 17.46 -6.38 -8.39
C GLU A 119 15.95 -6.40 -8.60
N ASN A 120 15.29 -7.53 -8.32
CA ASN A 120 13.85 -7.66 -8.45
C ASN A 120 13.09 -6.74 -7.49
N LEU A 121 13.50 -6.68 -6.22
CA LEU A 121 12.92 -5.79 -5.23
C LEU A 121 13.12 -4.32 -5.62
N THR A 122 14.31 -3.96 -6.11
CA THR A 122 14.61 -2.61 -6.64
C THR A 122 13.66 -2.25 -7.77
N ALA A 123 13.46 -3.14 -8.73
CA ALA A 123 12.56 -2.91 -9.86
C ALA A 123 11.12 -2.68 -9.39
N MET A 124 10.65 -3.46 -8.42
CA MET A 124 9.32 -3.31 -7.84
C MET A 124 9.15 -1.99 -7.08
N ILE A 125 10.13 -1.59 -6.28
CA ILE A 125 10.14 -0.31 -5.58
C ILE A 125 10.05 0.85 -6.58
N ARG A 126 10.85 0.80 -7.64
CA ARG A 126 10.86 1.84 -8.68
C ARG A 126 9.55 1.90 -9.46
N ALA A 127 8.94 0.76 -9.79
CA ALA A 127 7.62 0.72 -10.42
C ALA A 127 6.54 1.40 -9.56
N ALA A 128 6.53 1.11 -8.25
CA ALA A 128 5.60 1.75 -7.32
C ALA A 128 5.83 3.26 -7.22
N ARG A 129 7.08 3.71 -7.15
CA ARG A 129 7.43 5.14 -7.11
C ARG A 129 7.10 5.88 -8.39
N THR A 130 7.28 5.26 -9.56
CA THR A 130 6.86 5.83 -10.85
C THR A 130 5.35 6.08 -10.87
N ALA A 131 4.58 5.22 -10.23
CA ALA A 131 3.14 5.41 -10.03
C ALA A 131 2.80 6.36 -8.86
N LYS A 132 3.79 7.07 -8.28
CA LYS A 132 3.66 8.00 -7.16
C LYS A 132 3.19 7.34 -5.85
N ALA A 133 3.29 6.03 -5.72
CA ALA A 133 3.01 5.32 -4.48
C ALA A 133 4.19 5.41 -3.51
N ARG A 134 3.90 5.53 -2.23
CA ARG A 134 4.88 5.35 -1.16
C ARG A 134 5.15 3.86 -1.00
N VAL A 135 6.38 3.50 -0.67
CA VAL A 135 6.77 2.09 -0.53
C VAL A 135 7.17 1.79 0.91
N VAL A 136 6.70 0.68 1.41
CA VAL A 136 7.15 0.04 2.64
C VAL A 136 7.70 -1.34 2.26
N LEU A 137 8.97 -1.59 2.56
CA LEU A 137 9.62 -2.89 2.37
C LEU A 137 9.53 -3.67 3.68
N VAL A 138 9.10 -4.92 3.61
CA VAL A 138 9.08 -5.83 4.76
C VAL A 138 10.34 -6.71 4.70
N GLY A 139 11.21 -6.56 5.70
CA GLY A 139 12.41 -7.38 5.84
C GLY A 139 12.07 -8.80 6.31
N MET A 140 12.88 -9.76 5.91
CA MET A 140 12.68 -11.16 6.27
C MET A 140 13.97 -11.77 6.80
N ARG A 141 13.81 -12.81 7.61
CA ARG A 141 14.92 -13.60 8.15
C ARG A 141 14.73 -15.06 7.77
N LEU A 142 15.84 -15.69 7.43
CA LEU A 142 15.89 -17.13 7.25
C LEU A 142 16.28 -17.82 8.57
N PRO A 143 15.94 -19.10 8.74
CA PRO A 143 16.42 -19.90 9.86
C PRO A 143 17.96 -19.93 9.92
N PRO A 144 18.55 -20.02 11.13
CA PRO A 144 20.00 -19.94 11.31
C PRO A 144 20.81 -21.03 10.58
N ASN A 145 20.19 -22.18 10.28
CA ASN A 145 20.81 -23.29 9.56
C ASN A 145 21.17 -22.99 8.10
N TYR A 146 20.76 -21.81 7.57
CA TYR A 146 21.22 -21.32 6.28
C TYR A 146 22.62 -20.66 6.34
N GLY A 147 23.20 -20.55 7.54
CA GLY A 147 24.57 -20.07 7.73
C GLY A 147 24.80 -18.66 7.18
N PRO A 148 25.99 -18.40 6.57
CA PRO A 148 26.35 -17.06 6.05
C PRO A 148 25.35 -16.49 5.03
N TYR A 149 24.68 -17.36 4.28
CA TYR A 149 23.63 -16.94 3.34
C TYR A 149 22.45 -16.26 4.04
N ALA A 150 22.06 -16.74 5.23
CA ALA A 150 20.97 -16.10 6.00
C ALA A 150 21.33 -14.67 6.41
N ASP A 151 22.61 -14.44 6.75
CA ASP A 151 23.09 -13.10 7.11
C ASP A 151 23.10 -12.15 5.90
N GLU A 152 23.61 -12.62 4.76
CA GLU A 152 23.61 -11.87 3.50
C GLU A 152 22.18 -11.51 3.09
N PHE A 153 21.28 -12.50 3.12
CA PHE A 153 19.87 -12.34 2.81
C PHE A 153 19.21 -11.28 3.70
N HIS A 154 19.41 -11.34 5.01
CA HIS A 154 18.83 -10.39 5.94
C HIS A 154 19.38 -8.97 5.73
N LYS A 155 20.69 -8.82 5.58
CA LYS A 155 21.36 -7.52 5.34
C LYS A 155 20.86 -6.85 4.07
N ALA A 156 20.52 -7.62 3.04
CA ALA A 156 20.06 -7.12 1.75
C ALA A 156 18.85 -6.18 1.85
N TYR A 157 17.93 -6.44 2.76
CA TYR A 157 16.75 -5.57 2.94
C TYR A 157 17.13 -4.20 3.51
N ALA A 158 18.00 -4.18 4.52
CA ALA A 158 18.44 -2.92 5.14
C ALA A 158 19.29 -2.08 4.17
N GLU A 159 20.14 -2.72 3.36
CA GLU A 159 20.91 -2.07 2.31
C GLU A 159 20.01 -1.49 1.24
N LEU A 160 19.04 -2.26 0.78
CA LEU A 160 18.07 -1.85 -0.23
C LEU A 160 17.20 -0.71 0.26
N ALA A 161 16.68 -0.79 1.48
CA ALA A 161 15.86 0.27 2.07
C ALA A 161 16.62 1.59 2.17
N ARG A 162 17.92 1.55 2.53
CA ARG A 162 18.77 2.73 2.56
C ARG A 162 19.05 3.29 1.18
N SER A 163 19.44 2.44 0.21
CA SER A 163 19.79 2.87 -1.14
C SER A 163 18.59 3.45 -1.89
N GLU A 164 17.43 2.82 -1.76
CA GLU A 164 16.18 3.27 -2.41
C GLU A 164 15.39 4.27 -1.53
N LYS A 165 15.86 4.60 -0.32
CA LYS A 165 15.21 5.56 0.60
C LYS A 165 13.72 5.22 0.84
N VAL A 166 13.43 3.97 1.17
CA VAL A 166 12.10 3.48 1.53
C VAL A 166 12.05 3.05 2.98
N ALA A 167 10.84 3.06 3.56
CA ALA A 167 10.64 2.54 4.90
C ALA A 167 10.89 1.03 4.93
N LEU A 168 11.54 0.54 5.99
CA LEU A 168 11.76 -0.88 6.28
C LEU A 168 11.07 -1.23 7.60
N VAL A 169 10.40 -2.37 7.60
CA VAL A 169 9.76 -3.00 8.76
C VAL A 169 10.35 -4.38 8.96
#